data_a7b57b6afd4583658a1f14d938da498c
#
_entry.id   a7b57b6afd4583658a1f14d938da498c
#
_cell.length_a   1.000
_cell.length_b   1.000
_cell.length_c   1.000
_cell.angle_alpha   90.00
_cell.angle_beta   90.00
_cell.angle_gamma   90.00
#
_symmetry.space_group_name_H-M   'P 1'
#
loop_
_entity.id
_entity.type
_entity.pdbx_description
1 polymer ?
#
loop_
_entity_poly.entity_id
_entity_poly.type
_entity_poly.pdbx_seq_one_letter_code
_entity_poly.pdbx_strand_id
1 'polypeptide(L)'
;MDDLERLLSERACERLIVEYCRLVDYGNAGAIADLFTEDGTWEGTDLVLNGRDEIRAWFERREGITRRVSRHVCTNVGVDVLSPDEAQSVCLLINYRHDRRDGDQSMPVPADHPKYVGELRDRFRRTPDGWRFASRKVEVAFVRPRSSVSAS
;
A
#
# COMPACT_ATOMS: atom_id res chain seq x y z
N MET A 1 -21.61 0.89 19.75
CA MET A 1 -21.26 1.73 18.60
C MET A 1 -22.53 2.00 17.81
N ASP A 2 -22.89 3.23 17.61
CA ASP A 2 -24.02 3.61 16.76
C ASP A 2 -23.65 3.61 15.26
N ASP A 3 -24.64 3.82 14.39
CA ASP A 3 -24.42 3.77 12.93
C ASP A 3 -23.50 4.88 12.44
N LEU A 4 -23.54 6.06 13.05
CA LEU A 4 -22.66 7.17 12.69
C LEU A 4 -21.20 6.87 13.08
N GLU A 5 -20.98 6.36 14.28
CA GLU A 5 -19.63 5.95 14.72
C GLU A 5 -19.06 4.85 13.84
N ARG A 6 -19.90 3.89 13.41
CA ARG A 6 -19.51 2.84 12.47
C ARG A 6 -19.08 3.43 11.14
N LEU A 7 -19.91 4.28 10.54
CA LEU A 7 -19.63 4.94 9.26
C LEU A 7 -18.34 5.78 9.31
N LEU A 8 -18.12 6.53 10.39
CA LEU A 8 -16.92 7.32 10.59
C LEU A 8 -15.66 6.44 10.71
N SER A 9 -15.78 5.28 11.37
CA SER A 9 -14.70 4.31 11.50
C SER A 9 -14.35 3.66 10.15
N GLU A 10 -15.35 3.22 9.39
CA GLU A 10 -15.18 2.71 8.02
C GLU A 10 -14.46 3.73 7.15
N ARG A 11 -14.93 4.98 7.16
CA ARG A 11 -14.33 6.06 6.38
C ARG A 11 -12.90 6.38 6.80
N ALA A 12 -12.57 6.28 8.09
CA ALA A 12 -11.21 6.49 8.58
C ALA A 12 -10.25 5.39 8.08
N CYS A 13 -10.71 4.14 8.08
CA CYS A 13 -9.94 3.00 7.56
C CYS A 13 -9.73 3.11 6.04
N GLU A 14 -10.77 3.46 5.27
CA GLU A 14 -10.64 3.71 3.83
C GLU A 14 -9.61 4.81 3.52
N ARG A 15 -9.58 5.88 4.32
CA ARG A 15 -8.60 6.97 4.16
C ARG A 15 -7.18 6.49 4.35
N LEU A 16 -6.91 5.57 5.27
CA LEU A 16 -5.58 4.98 5.44
C LEU A 16 -5.14 4.21 4.19
N ILE A 17 -6.06 3.45 3.55
CA ILE A 17 -5.77 2.72 2.31
C ILE A 17 -5.39 3.71 1.19
N VAL A 18 -6.17 4.77 1.02
CA VAL A 18 -5.91 5.80 0.01
C VAL A 18 -4.60 6.53 0.28
N GLU A 19 -4.34 6.92 1.52
CA GLU A 19 -3.13 7.65 1.90
C GLU A 19 -1.87 6.81 1.70
N TYR A 20 -1.92 5.52 2.03
CA TYR A 20 -0.83 4.59 1.72
C TYR A 20 -0.46 4.62 0.22
N CYS A 21 -1.46 4.54 -0.67
CA CYS A 21 -1.24 4.57 -2.11
C CYS A 21 -0.65 5.92 -2.57
N ARG A 22 -1.11 7.03 -2.01
CA ARG A 22 -0.60 8.36 -2.33
C ARG A 22 0.86 8.52 -1.92
N LEU A 23 1.22 8.12 -0.71
CA LEU A 23 2.58 8.22 -0.20
C LEU A 23 3.58 7.40 -1.02
N VAL A 24 3.23 6.17 -1.38
CA VAL A 24 4.11 5.31 -2.19
C VAL A 24 4.27 5.78 -3.62
N ASP A 25 3.24 6.41 -4.20
CA ASP A 25 3.23 6.83 -5.61
C ASP A 25 3.86 8.21 -5.84
N TYR A 26 3.81 9.10 -4.85
CA TYR A 26 4.20 10.50 -5.02
C TYR A 26 5.46 10.91 -4.24
N GLY A 27 6.27 9.93 -3.80
CA GLY A 27 7.62 10.20 -3.33
C GLY A 27 7.74 10.62 -1.86
N ASN A 28 6.86 10.12 -1.00
CA ASN A 28 6.96 10.26 0.45
C ASN A 28 6.70 8.92 1.14
N ALA A 29 7.30 7.86 0.58
CA ALA A 29 7.00 6.49 1.01
C ALA A 29 7.43 6.20 2.45
N GLY A 30 8.47 6.84 2.96
CA GLY A 30 8.89 6.70 4.36
C GLY A 30 7.79 7.04 5.37
N ALA A 31 6.92 7.99 5.04
CA ALA A 31 5.78 8.38 5.88
C ALA A 31 4.69 7.29 5.99
N ILE A 32 4.72 6.25 5.15
CA ILE A 32 3.82 5.10 5.25
C ILE A 32 3.89 4.47 6.65
N ALA A 33 5.05 4.45 7.27
CA ALA A 33 5.23 3.90 8.61
C ALA A 33 4.31 4.55 9.65
N ASP A 34 3.97 5.84 9.50
CA ASP A 34 3.10 6.57 10.43
C ASP A 34 1.62 6.15 10.31
N LEU A 35 1.26 5.43 9.26
CA LEU A 35 -0.07 4.84 9.11
C LEU A 35 -0.23 3.54 9.90
N PHE A 36 0.85 2.97 10.42
CA PHE A 36 0.86 1.72 11.18
C PHE A 36 0.91 1.97 12.69
N THR A 37 0.43 1.00 13.48
CA THR A 37 0.74 0.92 14.91
C THR A 37 2.24 0.70 15.11
N GLU A 38 2.77 0.94 16.31
CA GLU A 38 4.21 0.74 16.59
C GLU A 38 4.65 -0.72 16.34
N ASP A 39 3.78 -1.67 16.71
CA ASP A 39 3.94 -3.11 16.52
C ASP A 39 3.37 -3.61 15.18
N GLY A 40 2.96 -2.71 14.30
CA GLY A 40 2.30 -3.05 13.04
C GLY A 40 3.16 -3.88 12.11
N THR A 41 2.53 -4.69 11.25
CA THR A 41 3.25 -5.56 10.30
C THR A 41 2.85 -5.28 8.87
N TRP A 42 3.81 -5.44 7.96
CA TRP A 42 3.59 -5.41 6.53
C TRP A 42 4.14 -6.67 5.89
N GLU A 43 3.33 -7.37 5.10
CA GLU A 43 3.69 -8.63 4.45
C GLU A 43 3.46 -8.53 2.94
N GLY A 44 4.49 -8.82 2.15
CA GLY A 44 4.43 -9.04 0.72
C GLY A 44 4.74 -10.48 0.37
N THR A 45 4.93 -10.79 -0.93
CA THR A 45 5.14 -12.17 -1.40
C THR A 45 6.37 -12.84 -0.75
N ASP A 46 7.49 -12.12 -0.65
CA ASP A 46 8.76 -12.67 -0.15
C ASP A 46 9.38 -11.78 0.94
N LEU A 47 8.57 -10.96 1.58
CA LEU A 47 9.03 -9.97 2.55
C LEU A 47 8.03 -9.82 3.68
N VAL A 48 8.52 -9.85 4.90
CA VAL A 48 7.78 -9.49 6.11
C VAL A 48 8.54 -8.39 6.83
N LEU A 49 7.84 -7.32 7.21
CA LEU A 49 8.37 -6.22 7.99
C LEU A 49 7.62 -6.16 9.31
N ASN A 50 8.35 -6.18 10.41
CA ASN A 50 7.79 -6.20 11.76
C ASN A 50 8.11 -4.89 12.48
N GLY A 51 7.05 -4.18 12.84
CA GLY A 51 7.15 -2.90 13.53
C GLY A 51 7.39 -1.72 12.59
N ARG A 52 7.01 -0.57 13.10
CA ARG A 52 7.05 0.71 12.37
C ARG A 52 8.45 1.06 11.85
N ASP A 53 9.52 0.71 12.60
CA ASP A 53 10.89 1.06 12.21
C ASP A 53 11.37 0.27 10.99
N GLU A 54 11.09 -1.04 10.90
CA GLU A 54 11.40 -1.83 9.72
C GLU A 54 10.60 -1.38 8.50
N ILE A 55 9.31 -1.06 8.70
CA ILE A 55 8.44 -0.51 7.66
C ILE A 55 9.02 0.80 7.14
N ARG A 56 9.41 1.73 8.03
CA ARG A 56 10.02 3.02 7.66
C ARG A 56 11.28 2.81 6.84
N ALA A 57 12.23 2.04 7.36
CA ALA A 57 13.51 1.81 6.70
C ALA A 57 13.35 1.19 5.29
N TRP A 58 12.38 0.29 5.11
CA TRP A 58 12.12 -0.30 3.81
C TRP A 58 11.51 0.70 2.83
N PHE A 59 10.50 1.47 3.25
CA PHE A 59 9.83 2.44 2.39
C PHE A 59 10.71 3.66 2.09
N GLU A 60 11.62 4.08 2.97
CA GLU A 60 12.64 5.10 2.66
C GLU A 60 13.58 4.62 1.54
N ARG A 61 14.01 3.35 1.55
CA ARG A 61 14.76 2.79 0.43
C ARG A 61 13.94 2.78 -0.86
N ARG A 62 12.63 2.49 -0.77
CA ARG A 62 11.71 2.56 -1.92
C ARG A 62 11.58 3.98 -2.45
N GLU A 63 11.50 4.98 -1.58
CA GLU A 63 11.45 6.40 -1.93
C GLU A 63 12.69 6.84 -2.69
N GLY A 64 13.86 6.33 -2.34
CA GLY A 64 15.12 6.59 -3.02
C GLY A 64 15.17 6.12 -4.49
N ILE A 65 14.20 5.31 -4.95
CA ILE A 65 14.10 4.89 -6.36
C ILE A 65 13.36 5.96 -7.18
N THR A 66 13.99 7.10 -7.39
CA THR A 66 13.39 8.29 -8.02
C THR A 66 13.02 8.12 -9.49
N ARG A 67 13.63 7.16 -10.21
CA ARG A 67 13.29 6.82 -11.61
C ARG A 67 11.97 6.08 -11.75
N ARG A 68 11.40 5.54 -10.65
CA ARG A 68 10.19 4.75 -10.67
C ARG A 68 8.94 5.62 -10.74
N VAL A 69 8.11 5.33 -11.73
CA VAL A 69 6.74 5.85 -11.82
C VAL A 69 5.79 4.70 -11.49
N SER A 70 4.96 4.86 -10.49
CA SER A 70 3.96 3.86 -10.10
C SER A 70 2.59 4.49 -9.86
N ARG A 71 1.56 3.66 -10.03
CA ARG A 71 0.18 3.98 -9.62
C ARG A 71 -0.43 2.75 -8.99
N HIS A 72 -0.81 2.90 -7.73
CA HIS A 72 -1.56 1.91 -6.97
C HIS A 72 -3.04 2.27 -7.02
N VAL A 73 -3.80 1.48 -7.75
CA VAL A 73 -5.25 1.66 -7.87
C VAL A 73 -5.94 0.67 -6.95
N CYS A 74 -6.53 1.16 -5.86
CA CYS A 74 -7.34 0.36 -4.96
C CYS A 74 -8.81 0.52 -5.32
N THR A 75 -9.52 -0.61 -5.43
CA THR A 75 -10.94 -0.65 -5.75
C THR A 75 -11.63 -1.80 -5.03
N ASN A 76 -12.97 -1.84 -5.09
CA ASN A 76 -13.77 -2.85 -4.41
C ASN A 76 -13.43 -2.92 -2.91
N VAL A 77 -13.29 -1.75 -2.28
CA VAL A 77 -12.92 -1.65 -0.87
C VAL A 77 -14.11 -2.06 -0.02
N GLY A 78 -13.93 -3.08 0.79
CA GLY A 78 -14.87 -3.48 1.83
C GLY A 78 -14.20 -3.34 3.20
N VAL A 79 -14.80 -2.55 4.08
CA VAL A 79 -14.34 -2.38 5.47
C VAL A 79 -15.41 -2.93 6.41
N ASP A 80 -15.02 -3.83 7.29
CA ASP A 80 -15.85 -4.38 8.36
C ASP A 80 -15.34 -3.86 9.70
N VAL A 81 -16.15 -3.09 10.42
CA VAL A 81 -15.87 -2.68 11.80
C VAL A 81 -16.32 -3.78 12.73
N LEU A 82 -15.36 -4.43 13.40
CA LEU A 82 -15.58 -5.58 14.25
C LEU A 82 -15.94 -5.19 15.69
N SER A 83 -15.36 -4.07 16.14
CA SER A 83 -15.57 -3.51 17.48
C SER A 83 -15.28 -2.01 17.46
N PRO A 84 -15.48 -1.25 18.55
CA PRO A 84 -15.08 0.15 18.63
C PRO A 84 -13.59 0.40 18.33
N ASP A 85 -12.73 -0.62 18.53
CA ASP A 85 -11.28 -0.48 18.44
C ASP A 85 -10.62 -1.35 17.36
N GLU A 86 -11.40 -2.20 16.65
CA GLU A 86 -10.89 -3.12 15.65
C GLU A 86 -11.73 -3.09 14.36
N ALA A 87 -11.05 -3.12 13.24
CA ALA A 87 -11.66 -3.26 11.91
C ALA A 87 -10.76 -4.10 10.99
N GLN A 88 -11.34 -4.58 9.90
CA GLN A 88 -10.62 -5.27 8.84
C GLN A 88 -11.07 -4.78 7.46
N SER A 89 -10.24 -4.98 6.46
CA SER A 89 -10.66 -4.73 5.08
C SER A 89 -10.03 -5.68 4.09
N VAL A 90 -10.70 -5.78 2.95
CA VAL A 90 -10.15 -6.35 1.73
C VAL A 90 -10.44 -5.37 0.59
N CYS A 91 -9.43 -5.10 -0.24
CA CYS A 91 -9.63 -4.37 -1.48
C CYS A 91 -8.79 -4.98 -2.61
N LEU A 92 -9.20 -4.77 -3.84
CA LEU A 92 -8.39 -5.13 -5.01
C LEU A 92 -7.33 -4.06 -5.25
N LEU A 93 -6.11 -4.51 -5.59
CA LEU A 93 -4.99 -3.67 -5.91
C LEU A 93 -4.51 -3.94 -7.33
N ILE A 94 -4.46 -2.89 -8.14
CA ILE A 94 -3.82 -2.90 -9.46
C ILE A 94 -2.61 -1.98 -9.38
N ASN A 95 -1.43 -2.50 -9.66
CA ASN A 95 -0.21 -1.72 -9.66
C ASN A 95 0.35 -1.56 -11.06
N TYR A 96 0.33 -0.35 -11.58
CA TYR A 96 1.11 0.04 -12.76
C TYR A 96 2.46 0.56 -12.33
N ARG A 97 3.53 0.12 -13.00
CA ARG A 97 4.89 0.52 -12.69
C ARG A 97 5.76 0.53 -13.93
N HIS A 98 6.50 1.64 -14.09
CA HIS A 98 7.55 1.79 -15.07
C HIS A 98 8.79 2.38 -14.40
N ASP A 99 9.95 1.78 -14.62
CA ASP A 99 11.24 2.32 -14.17
C ASP A 99 11.93 2.98 -15.38
N ARG A 100 12.03 4.31 -15.37
CA ARG A 100 12.70 5.11 -16.41
C ARG A 100 14.19 4.79 -16.45
N ARG A 101 14.85 5.17 -17.56
CA ARG A 101 16.32 5.16 -17.64
C ARG A 101 16.89 6.20 -16.67
N ASP A 102 18.13 6.01 -16.24
CA ASP A 102 18.78 6.97 -15.36
C ASP A 102 18.86 8.35 -16.02
N GLY A 103 18.48 9.38 -15.28
CA GLY A 103 18.42 10.76 -15.75
C GLY A 103 17.17 11.15 -16.57
N ASP A 104 16.36 10.19 -17.00
CA ASP A 104 15.13 10.48 -17.72
C ASP A 104 14.03 10.93 -16.74
N GLN A 105 13.47 12.12 -16.97
CA GLN A 105 12.37 12.70 -16.20
C GLN A 105 11.09 12.87 -17.04
N SER A 106 11.08 12.34 -18.28
CA SER A 106 9.95 12.52 -19.19
C SER A 106 8.64 11.92 -18.65
N MET A 107 7.55 12.60 -19.00
CA MET A 107 6.18 12.17 -18.74
C MET A 107 5.33 12.48 -19.99
N PRO A 108 4.35 11.63 -20.32
CA PRO A 108 4.00 10.37 -19.70
C PRO A 108 5.03 9.28 -19.97
N VAL A 109 5.11 8.30 -19.06
CA VAL A 109 5.90 7.09 -19.30
C VAL A 109 5.13 6.08 -20.15
N PRO A 110 5.83 5.18 -20.90
CA PRO A 110 5.15 4.13 -21.64
C PRO A 110 4.26 3.26 -20.76
N ALA A 111 3.05 2.99 -21.24
CA ALA A 111 2.13 2.06 -20.59
C ALA A 111 2.46 0.60 -20.94
N ASP A 112 2.22 -0.28 -19.99
CA ASP A 112 2.36 -1.71 -20.14
C ASP A 112 1.26 -2.40 -19.30
N HIS A 113 1.20 -3.73 -19.31
CA HIS A 113 0.35 -4.46 -18.40
C HIS A 113 0.65 -4.08 -16.94
N PRO A 114 -0.32 -4.17 -16.03
CA PRO A 114 -0.05 -3.97 -14.61
C PRO A 114 1.17 -4.79 -14.17
N LYS A 115 1.99 -4.24 -13.29
CA LYS A 115 3.11 -4.98 -12.68
C LYS A 115 2.58 -6.20 -11.93
N TYR A 116 1.49 -5.99 -11.20
CA TYR A 116 0.70 -7.06 -10.57
C TYR A 116 -0.74 -6.59 -10.31
N VAL A 117 -1.62 -7.56 -10.19
CA VAL A 117 -2.99 -7.41 -9.68
C VAL A 117 -3.14 -8.35 -8.50
N GLY A 118 -3.71 -7.89 -7.42
CA GLY A 118 -3.85 -8.67 -6.20
C GLY A 118 -4.85 -8.06 -5.23
N GLU A 119 -4.69 -8.40 -3.97
CA GLU A 119 -5.52 -7.93 -2.88
C GLU A 119 -4.66 -7.31 -1.78
N LEU A 120 -5.18 -6.28 -1.13
CA LEU A 120 -4.72 -5.83 0.17
C LEU A 120 -5.67 -6.37 1.22
N ARG A 121 -5.13 -7.07 2.21
CA ARG A 121 -5.86 -7.54 3.37
C ARG A 121 -5.32 -6.82 4.60
N ASP A 122 -6.16 -6.02 5.21
CA ASP A 122 -5.77 -5.14 6.30
C ASP A 122 -6.50 -5.50 7.59
N ARG A 123 -5.78 -5.33 8.70
CA ARG A 123 -6.37 -5.18 10.02
C ARG A 123 -6.03 -3.80 10.57
N PHE A 124 -7.01 -3.21 11.23
CA PHE A 124 -6.87 -1.89 11.81
C PHE A 124 -7.10 -1.95 13.31
N ARG A 125 -6.40 -1.08 14.03
CA ARG A 125 -6.60 -0.85 15.46
C ARG A 125 -6.77 0.65 15.69
N ARG A 126 -7.72 0.98 16.57
CA ARG A 126 -7.90 2.34 17.05
C ARG A 126 -6.84 2.65 18.09
N THR A 127 -6.18 3.78 17.95
CA THR A 127 -5.19 4.32 18.88
C THR A 127 -5.66 5.68 19.41
N PRO A 128 -5.01 6.27 20.40
CA PRO A 128 -5.32 7.65 20.82
C PRO A 128 -5.26 8.67 19.68
N ASP A 129 -4.41 8.41 18.67
CA ASP A 129 -4.23 9.27 17.48
C ASP A 129 -5.12 8.87 16.30
N GLY A 130 -6.13 8.01 16.51
CA GLY A 130 -7.06 7.51 15.49
C GLY A 130 -6.73 6.11 14.99
N TRP A 131 -7.37 5.71 13.89
CA TRP A 131 -7.18 4.40 13.30
C TRP A 131 -5.79 4.24 12.65
N ARG A 132 -5.20 3.05 12.78
CA ARG A 132 -3.90 2.68 12.18
C ARG A 132 -3.97 1.25 11.66
N PHE A 133 -3.14 0.92 10.66
CA PHE A 133 -2.92 -0.46 10.26
C PHE A 133 -2.23 -1.21 11.43
N ALA A 134 -2.86 -2.25 11.93
CA ALA A 134 -2.22 -3.24 12.80
C ALA A 134 -1.46 -4.26 11.95
N SER A 135 -2.00 -4.60 10.76
CA SER A 135 -1.29 -5.39 9.76
C SER A 135 -1.80 -5.07 8.37
N ARG A 136 -0.91 -5.18 7.38
CA ARG A 136 -1.24 -5.17 5.95
C ARG A 136 -0.57 -6.34 5.27
N LYS A 137 -1.35 -7.12 4.51
CA LYS A 137 -0.85 -8.19 3.66
C LYS A 137 -1.18 -7.90 2.20
N VAL A 138 -0.17 -8.05 1.34
CA VAL A 138 -0.31 -7.95 -0.13
C VAL A 138 -0.31 -9.37 -0.70
N GLU A 139 -1.43 -9.80 -1.23
CA GLU A 139 -1.58 -11.09 -1.91
C GLU A 139 -1.65 -10.86 -3.42
N VAL A 140 -0.68 -11.39 -4.17
CA VAL A 140 -0.59 -11.21 -5.62
C VAL A 140 -1.31 -12.35 -6.32
N ALA A 141 -2.31 -12.01 -7.14
CA ALA A 141 -3.05 -12.97 -7.97
C ALA A 141 -2.47 -13.08 -9.38
N PHE A 142 -2.05 -11.95 -9.97
CA PHE A 142 -1.47 -11.88 -11.30
C PHE A 142 -0.21 -11.04 -11.28
N VAL A 143 0.83 -11.50 -11.96
CA VAL A 143 2.09 -10.77 -12.09
C VAL A 143 2.49 -10.68 -13.57
N ARG A 144 2.94 -9.51 -14.00
CA ARG A 144 3.51 -9.32 -15.34
C ARG A 144 4.75 -10.20 -15.48
N PRO A 145 4.85 -11.03 -16.53
CA PRO A 145 6.06 -11.80 -16.80
C PRO A 145 7.29 -10.88 -16.86
N ARG A 146 8.43 -11.36 -16.40
CA ARG A 146 9.70 -10.70 -16.68
C ARG A 146 9.92 -10.75 -18.19
N SER A 147 10.15 -9.60 -18.83
CA SER A 147 10.59 -9.59 -20.22
C SER A 147 11.85 -10.43 -20.30
N SER A 148 11.82 -11.51 -21.09
CA SER A 148 13.04 -12.17 -21.51
C SER A 148 13.78 -11.13 -22.35
N VAL A 149 14.81 -10.52 -21.78
CA VAL A 149 15.80 -9.78 -22.59
C VAL A 149 16.42 -10.86 -23.46
N SER A 150 15.98 -10.95 -24.71
CA SER A 150 16.69 -11.71 -25.73
C SER A 150 18.08 -11.08 -25.81
N ALA A 151 19.06 -11.83 -25.32
CA ALA A 151 20.45 -11.58 -25.62
C ALA A 151 20.59 -11.71 -27.15
N SER A 152 20.82 -10.59 -27.80
CA SER A 152 21.28 -10.50 -29.18
C SER A 152 22.64 -9.87 -29.14
#